data_ef02b5f754a316ed1b561d9d6f77a64d
#
_entry.id   ef02b5f754a316ed1b561d9d6f77a64d
#
_cell.length_a   1.000
_cell.length_b   1.000
_cell.length_c   1.000
_cell.angle_alpha   90.00
_cell.angle_beta   90.00
_cell.angle_gamma   90.00
#
_symmetry.space_group_name_H-M   'P 1'
#
loop_
_entity.id
_entity.type
_entity.pdbx_description
1 polymer ?
#
loop_
_entity_poly.entity_id
_entity_poly.type
_entity_poly.pdbx_seq_one_letter_code
_entity_poly.pdbx_strand_id
1 'polypeptide(L)'
;LDFRTNSISGYESLARFNSDPYVTPDIWFKEALLIGMDEKLEMLAVRSALKLDHLFRDNNHYLSINASPSHILSGALENTIGHFVCNVLIEITEHQPIADYSAFQRALQPLRREGVKLAIDDVGTGYSNLSHILELEPDIIKLDLSLTRDIHKDRKRSALASALCTFAKEIDCEIIAEGIENVNELNKLKELGVNKGQGYFIGRPSPFPCNYTH
;
A
#
# COMPACT_ATOMS: atom_id res chain seq x y z
N LEU A 1 -8.88 6.69 4.29
CA LEU A 1 -10.21 6.85 4.86
C LEU A 1 -10.94 5.51 4.87
N ASP A 2 -11.43 5.07 6.01
CA ASP A 2 -12.34 3.92 6.12
C ASP A 2 -13.77 4.37 5.79
N PHE A 3 -14.41 3.70 4.84
CA PHE A 3 -15.73 4.11 4.33
C PHE A 3 -16.89 3.75 5.26
N ARG A 4 -16.71 2.77 6.15
CA ARG A 4 -17.72 2.34 7.11
C ARG A 4 -17.78 3.27 8.32
N THR A 5 -16.61 3.69 8.83
CA THR A 5 -16.51 4.55 10.02
C THR A 5 -16.42 6.04 9.68
N ASN A 6 -16.14 6.36 8.41
CA ASN A 6 -15.83 7.70 7.91
C ASN A 6 -14.69 8.39 8.68
N SER A 7 -13.69 7.61 9.11
CA SER A 7 -12.52 8.08 9.84
C SER A 7 -11.23 7.64 9.15
N ILE A 8 -10.12 8.32 9.44
CA ILE A 8 -8.81 7.90 8.97
C ILE A 8 -8.45 6.57 9.63
N SER A 9 -8.00 5.61 8.83
CA SER A 9 -7.55 4.28 9.30
C SER A 9 -6.04 4.12 9.25
N GLY A 10 -5.34 4.97 8.51
CA GLY A 10 -3.88 4.91 8.39
C GLY A 10 -3.34 5.93 7.39
N TYR A 11 -2.04 5.89 7.21
CA TYR A 11 -1.31 6.79 6.32
C TYR A 11 -0.26 6.02 5.54
N GLU A 12 -0.06 6.41 4.29
CA GLU A 12 1.03 5.90 3.46
C GLU A 12 2.25 6.82 3.58
N SER A 13 3.42 6.21 3.81
CA SER A 13 4.70 6.90 3.85
C SER A 13 5.31 6.96 2.45
N LEU A 14 5.40 8.16 1.91
CA LEU A 14 5.98 8.41 0.59
C LEU A 14 7.36 9.03 0.73
N ALA A 15 8.41 8.35 0.27
CA ALA A 15 9.77 8.87 0.27
C ALA A 15 9.87 10.20 -0.49
N ARG A 16 10.68 11.13 0.02
CA ARG A 16 11.02 12.39 -0.63
C ARG A 16 12.50 12.65 -0.48
N PHE A 17 13.15 12.94 -1.59
CA PHE A 17 14.57 13.24 -1.63
C PHE A 17 14.77 14.73 -1.93
N ASN A 18 15.61 15.37 -1.14
CA ASN A 18 15.95 16.77 -1.36
C ASN A 18 17.19 16.85 -2.25
N SER A 19 17.00 17.07 -3.54
CA SER A 19 18.06 17.15 -4.54
C SER A 19 17.87 18.38 -5.44
N ASP A 20 18.97 18.93 -5.95
CA ASP A 20 18.97 19.99 -6.94
C ASP A 20 19.83 19.55 -8.14
N PRO A 21 19.26 19.36 -9.35
CA PRO A 21 17.83 19.45 -9.66
C PRO A 21 16.98 18.38 -8.95
N TYR A 22 15.68 18.67 -8.78
CA TYR A 22 14.76 17.70 -8.17
C TYR A 22 14.67 16.43 -9.03
N VAL A 23 14.82 15.30 -8.37
CA VAL A 23 14.67 13.96 -8.96
C VAL A 23 13.60 13.20 -8.19
N THR A 24 12.68 12.54 -8.91
CA THR A 24 11.57 11.81 -8.29
C THR A 24 12.06 10.54 -7.55
N PRO A 25 11.34 10.08 -6.51
CA PRO A 25 11.77 8.90 -5.74
C PRO A 25 11.98 7.63 -6.56
N ASP A 26 11.15 7.39 -7.56
CA ASP A 26 11.28 6.23 -8.45
C ASP A 26 12.62 6.18 -9.18
N ILE A 27 13.15 7.33 -9.60
CA ILE A 27 14.47 7.42 -10.22
C ILE A 27 15.57 7.09 -9.19
N TRP A 28 15.46 7.63 -7.97
CA TRP A 28 16.42 7.33 -6.90
C TRP A 28 16.49 5.84 -6.58
N PHE A 29 15.35 5.17 -6.41
CA PHE A 29 15.31 3.73 -6.14
C PHE A 29 15.84 2.91 -7.33
N LYS A 30 15.50 3.31 -8.57
CA LYS A 30 16.00 2.68 -9.78
C LYS A 30 17.53 2.80 -9.93
N GLU A 31 18.08 3.98 -9.68
CA GLU A 31 19.54 4.19 -9.72
C GLU A 31 20.25 3.44 -8.60
N ALA A 32 19.67 3.41 -7.39
CA ALA A 32 20.20 2.62 -6.28
C ALA A 32 20.29 1.13 -6.63
N LEU A 33 19.28 0.58 -7.29
CA LEU A 33 19.28 -0.80 -7.77
C LEU A 33 20.43 -1.05 -8.76
N LEU A 34 20.69 -0.13 -9.70
CA LEU A 34 21.76 -0.27 -10.70
C LEU A 34 23.16 -0.33 -10.08
N ILE A 35 23.37 0.26 -8.92
CA ILE A 35 24.65 0.31 -8.22
C ILE A 35 24.70 -0.60 -6.97
N GLY A 36 23.68 -1.44 -6.74
CA GLY A 36 23.62 -2.38 -5.60
C GLY A 36 23.45 -1.69 -4.25
N MET A 37 22.76 -0.55 -4.21
CA MET A 37 22.47 0.22 -3.00
C MET A 37 20.97 0.24 -2.64
N ASP A 38 20.16 -0.51 -3.37
CA ASP A 38 18.71 -0.58 -3.25
C ASP A 38 18.24 -0.96 -1.84
N GLU A 39 18.78 -2.03 -1.25
CA GLU A 39 18.46 -2.45 0.11
C GLU A 39 18.78 -1.34 1.13
N LYS A 40 19.94 -0.70 1.01
CA LYS A 40 20.34 0.37 1.94
C LYS A 40 19.42 1.57 1.85
N LEU A 41 19.05 1.98 0.62
CA LEU A 41 18.17 3.11 0.39
C LEU A 41 16.76 2.81 0.89
N GLU A 42 16.22 1.64 0.58
CA GLU A 42 14.90 1.22 1.02
C GLU A 42 14.82 1.12 2.55
N MET A 43 15.80 0.47 3.20
CA MET A 43 15.84 0.39 4.66
C MET A 43 16.02 1.77 5.32
N LEU A 44 16.68 2.71 4.66
CA LEU A 44 16.75 4.10 5.14
C LEU A 44 15.38 4.79 5.07
N ALA A 45 14.65 4.61 3.98
CA ALA A 45 13.29 5.14 3.82
C ALA A 45 12.34 4.54 4.87
N VAL A 46 12.36 3.22 5.05
CA VAL A 46 11.57 2.50 6.07
C VAL A 46 11.88 3.02 7.47
N ARG A 47 13.15 3.10 7.86
CA ARG A 47 13.55 3.65 9.18
C ARG A 47 13.08 5.09 9.37
N SER A 48 13.09 5.89 8.30
CA SER A 48 12.67 7.28 8.37
C SER A 48 11.15 7.39 8.56
N ALA A 49 10.36 6.53 7.93
CA ALA A 49 8.93 6.43 8.14
C ALA A 49 8.60 5.99 9.57
N LEU A 50 9.28 4.94 10.05
CA LEU A 50 9.05 4.37 11.38
C LEU A 50 9.44 5.32 12.54
N LYS A 51 10.26 6.34 12.33
CA LYS A 51 10.50 7.39 13.34
C LYS A 51 9.24 8.16 13.73
N LEU A 52 8.22 8.12 12.89
CA LEU A 52 6.92 8.76 13.11
C LEU A 52 5.91 7.86 13.83
N ASP A 53 6.30 6.64 14.25
CA ASP A 53 5.41 5.64 14.85
C ASP A 53 4.62 6.18 16.05
N HIS A 54 5.23 7.08 16.83
CA HIS A 54 4.60 7.75 17.98
C HIS A 54 3.34 8.54 17.60
N LEU A 55 3.19 8.97 16.35
CA LEU A 55 2.00 9.68 15.85
C LEU A 55 0.82 8.73 15.58
N PHE A 56 1.07 7.43 15.49
CA PHE A 56 0.08 6.43 15.08
C PHE A 56 -0.38 5.53 16.23
N ARG A 57 0.40 5.43 17.32
CA ARG A 57 0.14 4.53 18.46
C ARG A 57 -1.21 4.77 19.13
N ASP A 58 -1.53 6.03 19.43
CA ASP A 58 -2.70 6.37 20.23
C ASP A 58 -4.03 6.27 19.46
N ASN A 59 -3.98 6.26 18.14
CA ASN A 59 -5.16 6.32 17.27
C ASN A 59 -5.48 4.98 16.58
N ASN A 60 -4.70 3.93 16.84
CA ASN A 60 -4.83 2.64 16.17
C ASN A 60 -4.74 2.74 14.63
N HIS A 61 -4.04 3.75 14.11
CA HIS A 61 -3.79 3.92 12.69
C HIS A 61 -2.66 3.00 12.24
N TYR A 62 -2.72 2.51 11.01
CA TYR A 62 -1.58 1.85 10.40
C TYR A 62 -0.68 2.85 9.68
N LEU A 63 0.59 2.49 9.59
CA LEU A 63 1.57 3.16 8.74
C LEU A 63 1.92 2.22 7.58
N SER A 64 1.61 2.64 6.37
CA SER A 64 1.94 1.90 5.16
C SER A 64 3.31 2.29 4.63
N ILE A 65 4.11 1.29 4.26
CA ILE A 65 5.46 1.43 3.73
C ILE A 65 5.64 0.55 2.49
N ASN A 66 6.28 1.10 1.46
CA ASN A 66 6.66 0.34 0.28
C ASN A 66 7.89 -0.53 0.57
N ALA A 67 7.87 -1.79 0.13
CA ALA A 67 8.98 -2.70 0.27
C ALA A 67 9.12 -3.65 -0.93
N SER A 68 10.36 -3.97 -1.26
CA SER A 68 10.68 -4.93 -2.31
C SER A 68 10.62 -6.37 -1.77
N PRO A 69 10.05 -7.34 -2.50
CA PRO A 69 10.06 -8.76 -2.09
C PRO A 69 11.46 -9.31 -1.78
N SER A 70 12.50 -8.85 -2.48
CA SER A 70 13.89 -9.23 -2.21
C SER A 70 14.36 -8.87 -0.80
N HIS A 71 13.91 -7.72 -0.27
CA HIS A 71 14.32 -7.24 1.06
C HIS A 71 13.49 -7.87 2.19
N ILE A 72 12.32 -8.42 1.87
CA ILE A 72 11.58 -9.31 2.75
C ILE A 72 12.31 -10.67 2.82
N LEU A 73 12.66 -11.23 1.65
CA LEU A 73 13.37 -12.51 1.56
C LEU A 73 14.76 -12.51 2.21
N SER A 74 15.50 -11.39 2.14
CA SER A 74 16.82 -11.26 2.78
C SER A 74 16.74 -11.09 4.31
N GLY A 75 15.55 -10.84 4.87
CA GLY A 75 15.35 -10.51 6.28
C GLY A 75 15.73 -9.08 6.65
N ALA A 76 16.12 -8.24 5.68
CA ALA A 76 16.50 -6.84 5.94
C ALA A 76 15.33 -6.04 6.50
N LEU A 77 14.12 -6.29 5.99
CA LEU A 77 12.91 -5.62 6.45
C LEU A 77 12.53 -6.05 7.88
N GLU A 78 12.57 -7.36 8.19
CA GLU A 78 12.34 -7.90 9.53
C GLU A 78 13.27 -7.26 10.56
N ASN A 79 14.57 -7.24 10.26
CA ASN A 79 15.58 -6.62 11.11
C ASN A 79 15.35 -5.09 11.31
N THR A 80 14.69 -4.45 10.36
CA THR A 80 14.43 -3.00 10.42
C THR A 80 13.14 -2.69 11.18
N ILE A 81 12.08 -3.47 11.01
CA ILE A 81 10.76 -3.28 11.64
C ILE A 81 10.75 -3.82 13.08
N GLY A 82 11.49 -4.87 13.40
CA GLY A 82 11.38 -5.77 14.56
C GLY A 82 11.28 -5.19 15.96
N HIS A 83 11.23 -3.86 16.13
CA HIS A 83 11.07 -3.19 17.44
C HIS A 83 10.05 -2.04 17.44
N PHE A 84 9.31 -1.87 16.35
CA PHE A 84 8.32 -0.81 16.25
C PHE A 84 6.93 -1.31 16.68
N VAL A 85 6.18 -0.45 17.39
CA VAL A 85 4.93 -0.81 18.07
C VAL A 85 3.69 -0.37 17.29
N CYS A 86 3.85 0.36 16.16
CA CYS A 86 2.72 0.76 15.33
C CYS A 86 2.24 -0.39 14.43
N ASN A 87 0.98 -0.32 14.02
CA ASN A 87 0.44 -1.22 13.00
C ASN A 87 1.10 -0.92 11.66
N VAL A 88 1.97 -1.79 11.18
CA VAL A 88 2.65 -1.63 9.89
C VAL A 88 1.88 -2.38 8.80
N LEU A 89 1.70 -1.72 7.67
CA LEU A 89 1.22 -2.31 6.42
C LEU A 89 2.37 -2.27 5.40
N ILE A 90 2.82 -3.42 4.93
CA ILE A 90 3.84 -3.52 3.88
C ILE A 90 3.13 -3.53 2.53
N GLU A 91 3.55 -2.67 1.60
CA GLU A 91 3.04 -2.63 0.24
C GLU A 91 4.08 -3.18 -0.73
N ILE A 92 3.67 -4.14 -1.55
CA ILE A 92 4.44 -4.66 -2.68
C ILE A 92 3.62 -4.48 -3.96
N THR A 93 4.27 -4.07 -5.05
CA THR A 93 3.55 -3.88 -6.32
C THR A 93 3.26 -5.23 -6.99
N GLU A 94 2.11 -5.34 -7.67
CA GLU A 94 1.70 -6.57 -8.38
C GLU A 94 2.69 -7.03 -9.45
N HIS A 95 3.56 -6.13 -9.93
CA HIS A 95 4.52 -6.40 -11.02
C HIS A 95 5.87 -6.93 -10.55
N GLN A 96 6.14 -6.94 -9.24
CA GLN A 96 7.41 -7.44 -8.73
C GLN A 96 7.43 -8.97 -8.74
N PRO A 97 8.35 -9.59 -9.50
CA PRO A 97 8.39 -11.05 -9.60
C PRO A 97 8.85 -11.69 -8.30
N ILE A 98 8.14 -12.74 -7.88
CA ILE A 98 8.52 -13.59 -6.77
C ILE A 98 8.77 -14.99 -7.33
N ALA A 99 10.03 -15.42 -7.28
CA ALA A 99 10.43 -16.71 -7.86
C ALA A 99 10.00 -17.93 -7.00
N ASP A 100 9.91 -17.75 -5.68
CA ASP A 100 9.52 -18.77 -4.73
C ASP A 100 8.56 -18.20 -3.68
N TYR A 101 7.26 -18.37 -3.92
CA TYR A 101 6.20 -17.91 -3.00
C TYR A 101 6.29 -18.57 -1.63
N SER A 102 6.68 -19.86 -1.58
CA SER A 102 6.83 -20.57 -0.30
C SER A 102 7.96 -19.98 0.54
N ALA A 103 9.08 -19.61 -0.08
CA ALA A 103 10.16 -18.91 0.61
C ALA A 103 9.71 -17.50 1.07
N PHE A 104 8.97 -16.79 0.23
CA PHE A 104 8.42 -15.47 0.55
C PHE A 104 7.47 -15.53 1.76
N GLN A 105 6.53 -16.48 1.76
CA GLN A 105 5.60 -16.68 2.87
C GLN A 105 6.36 -17.03 4.18
N ARG A 106 7.39 -17.87 4.12
CA ARG A 106 8.23 -18.14 5.30
C ARG A 106 8.95 -16.90 5.82
N ALA A 107 9.48 -16.07 4.93
CA ALA A 107 10.16 -14.82 5.31
C ALA A 107 9.18 -13.77 5.90
N LEU A 108 7.92 -13.78 5.45
CA LEU A 108 6.88 -12.88 5.95
C LEU A 108 6.32 -13.33 7.32
N GLN A 109 6.41 -14.60 7.67
CA GLN A 109 5.83 -15.17 8.90
C GLN A 109 6.25 -14.45 10.20
N PRO A 110 7.53 -14.13 10.44
CA PRO A 110 7.92 -13.39 11.65
C PRO A 110 7.23 -12.02 11.74
N LEU A 111 7.17 -11.28 10.62
CA LEU A 111 6.51 -9.99 10.52
C LEU A 111 5.01 -10.11 10.82
N ARG A 112 4.33 -11.11 10.27
CA ARG A 112 2.90 -11.36 10.54
C ARG A 112 2.63 -11.69 12.01
N ARG A 113 3.54 -12.38 12.70
CA ARG A 113 3.42 -12.65 14.15
C ARG A 113 3.46 -11.39 14.99
N GLU A 114 4.15 -10.37 14.53
CA GLU A 114 4.18 -9.04 15.16
C GLU A 114 3.01 -8.13 14.71
N GLY A 115 2.06 -8.67 13.94
CA GLY A 115 0.86 -7.95 13.49
C GLY A 115 1.06 -7.12 12.22
N VAL A 116 2.19 -7.28 11.53
CA VAL A 116 2.42 -6.62 10.23
C VAL A 116 1.50 -7.23 9.18
N LYS A 117 0.83 -6.38 8.41
CA LYS A 117 -0.06 -6.75 7.31
C LYS A 117 0.63 -6.57 5.96
N LEU A 118 0.14 -7.30 4.94
CA LEU A 118 0.61 -7.21 3.57
C LEU A 118 -0.46 -6.61 2.67
N ALA A 119 -0.10 -5.63 1.85
CA ALA A 119 -0.91 -5.13 0.75
C ALA A 119 -0.25 -5.42 -0.60
N ILE A 120 -1.07 -5.72 -1.60
CA ILE A 120 -0.65 -5.72 -3.00
C ILE A 120 -1.09 -4.41 -3.61
N ASP A 121 -0.14 -3.68 -4.16
CA ASP A 121 -0.32 -2.35 -4.74
C ASP A 121 -0.42 -2.39 -6.27
N ASP A 122 -0.97 -1.30 -6.85
CA ASP A 122 -1.14 -1.07 -8.29
C ASP A 122 -2.02 -2.11 -9.01
N VAL A 123 -2.96 -2.76 -8.31
CA VAL A 123 -3.84 -3.76 -8.93
C VAL A 123 -4.79 -3.11 -9.93
N GLY A 124 -4.69 -3.55 -11.20
CA GLY A 124 -5.50 -3.05 -12.31
C GLY A 124 -4.75 -2.26 -13.37
N THR A 125 -3.44 -2.01 -13.22
CA THR A 125 -2.65 -1.25 -14.21
C THR A 125 -2.27 -2.05 -15.45
N GLY A 126 -2.53 -3.35 -15.48
CA GLY A 126 -2.15 -4.19 -16.60
C GLY A 126 -2.75 -5.59 -16.54
N TYR A 127 -1.93 -6.58 -16.74
CA TYR A 127 -2.33 -7.98 -16.61
C TYR A 127 -2.26 -8.40 -15.13
N SER A 128 -3.21 -7.92 -14.32
CA SER A 128 -3.32 -8.36 -12.92
C SER A 128 -3.31 -9.89 -12.86
N ASN A 129 -2.24 -10.43 -12.33
CA ASN A 129 -2.13 -11.87 -12.17
C ASN A 129 -2.83 -12.28 -10.87
N LEU A 130 -4.13 -12.58 -10.93
CA LEU A 130 -4.89 -13.05 -9.78
C LEU A 130 -4.21 -14.24 -9.07
N SER A 131 -3.44 -15.05 -9.80
CA SER A 131 -2.63 -16.12 -9.18
C SER A 131 -1.58 -15.56 -8.23
N HIS A 132 -0.99 -14.39 -8.55
CA HIS A 132 -0.04 -13.71 -7.65
C HIS A 132 -0.71 -13.30 -6.34
N ILE A 133 -1.94 -12.78 -6.41
CA ILE A 133 -2.72 -12.43 -5.22
C ILE A 133 -3.03 -13.68 -4.37
N LEU A 134 -3.43 -14.78 -5.01
CA LEU A 134 -3.72 -16.04 -4.30
C LEU A 134 -2.49 -16.60 -3.59
N GLU A 135 -1.32 -16.56 -4.23
CA GLU A 135 -0.07 -17.09 -3.64
C GLU A 135 0.49 -16.22 -2.52
N LEU A 136 0.19 -14.92 -2.54
CA LEU A 136 0.67 -13.96 -1.53
C LEU A 136 -0.22 -13.88 -0.29
N GLU A 137 -1.49 -14.28 -0.40
CA GLU A 137 -2.46 -14.21 0.70
C GLU A 137 -2.43 -12.82 1.39
N PRO A 138 -2.68 -11.71 0.65
CA PRO A 138 -2.60 -10.38 1.21
C PRO A 138 -3.76 -10.09 2.16
N ASP A 139 -3.55 -9.18 3.10
CA ASP A 139 -4.60 -8.61 3.93
C ASP A 139 -5.37 -7.51 3.19
N ILE A 140 -4.72 -6.86 2.22
CA ILE A 140 -5.26 -5.70 1.49
C ILE A 140 -4.89 -5.78 0.00
N ILE A 141 -5.83 -5.38 -0.86
CA ILE A 141 -5.63 -5.12 -2.28
C ILE A 141 -5.86 -3.64 -2.53
N LYS A 142 -4.88 -2.95 -3.13
CA LYS A 142 -5.00 -1.54 -3.51
C LYS A 142 -5.34 -1.44 -5.00
N LEU A 143 -6.49 -0.84 -5.31
CA LEU A 143 -6.91 -0.60 -6.68
C LEU A 143 -6.25 0.66 -7.20
N ASP A 144 -5.47 0.54 -8.26
CA ASP A 144 -4.77 1.65 -8.90
C ASP A 144 -5.74 2.75 -9.40
N LEU A 145 -5.23 3.96 -9.47
CA LEU A 145 -5.95 5.13 -9.95
C LEU A 145 -6.52 4.97 -11.37
N SER A 146 -5.91 4.14 -12.23
CA SER A 146 -6.41 3.89 -13.59
C SER A 146 -7.77 3.16 -13.57
N LEU A 147 -8.04 2.38 -12.52
CA LEU A 147 -9.30 1.72 -12.31
C LEU A 147 -10.32 2.63 -11.60
N THR A 148 -9.87 3.47 -10.69
CA THR A 148 -10.74 4.32 -9.85
C THR A 148 -11.15 5.63 -10.51
N ARG A 149 -10.31 6.18 -11.37
CA ARG A 149 -10.58 7.46 -12.08
C ARG A 149 -11.80 7.34 -12.99
N ASP A 150 -12.73 8.27 -12.83
CA ASP A 150 -14.01 8.32 -13.58
C ASP A 150 -14.85 7.02 -13.51
N ILE A 151 -14.64 6.19 -12.49
CA ILE A 151 -15.33 4.89 -12.32
C ILE A 151 -16.86 5.02 -12.35
N HIS A 152 -17.40 6.15 -11.92
CA HIS A 152 -18.83 6.44 -11.95
C HIS A 152 -19.39 6.64 -13.37
N LYS A 153 -18.53 6.86 -14.38
CA LYS A 153 -18.90 7.02 -15.80
C LYS A 153 -18.56 5.79 -16.62
N ASP A 154 -17.69 4.90 -16.12
CA ASP A 154 -17.18 3.75 -16.86
C ASP A 154 -17.77 2.44 -16.32
N ARG A 155 -18.72 1.86 -17.10
CA ARG A 155 -19.36 0.59 -16.75
C ARG A 155 -18.36 -0.58 -16.66
N LYS A 156 -17.29 -0.58 -17.50
CA LYS A 156 -16.31 -1.68 -17.51
C LYS A 156 -15.45 -1.64 -16.24
N ARG A 157 -14.96 -0.44 -15.88
CA ARG A 157 -14.20 -0.24 -14.63
C ARG A 157 -15.06 -0.59 -13.42
N SER A 158 -16.31 -0.11 -13.38
CA SER A 158 -17.25 -0.45 -12.30
C SER A 158 -17.48 -1.97 -12.18
N ALA A 159 -17.63 -2.68 -13.30
CA ALA A 159 -17.82 -4.13 -13.30
C ALA A 159 -16.57 -4.86 -12.79
N LEU A 160 -15.37 -4.43 -13.21
CA LEU A 160 -14.10 -5.01 -12.75
C LEU A 160 -13.89 -4.77 -11.25
N ALA A 161 -14.08 -3.54 -10.78
CA ALA A 161 -13.96 -3.21 -9.35
C ALA A 161 -14.96 -4.01 -8.50
N SER A 162 -16.20 -4.18 -8.96
CA SER A 162 -17.21 -5.01 -8.27
C SER A 162 -16.78 -6.48 -8.19
N ALA A 163 -16.20 -7.02 -9.27
CA ALA A 163 -15.69 -8.39 -9.28
C ALA A 163 -14.52 -8.56 -8.29
N LEU A 164 -13.59 -7.59 -8.26
CA LEU A 164 -12.47 -7.58 -7.31
C LEU A 164 -12.96 -7.44 -5.85
N CYS A 165 -13.98 -6.62 -5.58
CA CYS A 165 -14.58 -6.53 -4.24
C CYS A 165 -15.21 -7.85 -3.80
N THR A 166 -15.89 -8.54 -4.72
CA THR A 166 -16.46 -9.86 -4.42
C THR A 166 -15.36 -10.89 -4.15
N PHE A 167 -14.35 -10.93 -5.00
CA PHE A 167 -13.18 -11.81 -4.83
C PHE A 167 -12.48 -11.56 -3.49
N ALA A 168 -12.15 -10.31 -3.18
CA ALA A 168 -11.47 -9.94 -1.93
C ALA A 168 -12.27 -10.38 -0.70
N LYS A 169 -13.60 -10.21 -0.72
CA LYS A 169 -14.48 -10.66 0.35
C LYS A 169 -14.44 -12.17 0.58
N GLU A 170 -14.36 -12.98 -0.48
CA GLU A 170 -14.30 -14.45 -0.38
C GLU A 170 -12.96 -14.95 0.18
N ILE A 171 -11.90 -14.14 0.13
CA ILE A 171 -10.58 -14.46 0.68
C ILE A 171 -10.23 -13.67 1.95
N ASP A 172 -11.24 -13.07 2.61
CA ASP A 172 -11.08 -12.23 3.82
C ASP A 172 -10.06 -11.07 3.65
N CYS A 173 -10.00 -10.49 2.45
CA CYS A 173 -9.11 -9.39 2.09
C CYS A 173 -9.89 -8.07 1.99
N GLU A 174 -9.31 -6.96 2.45
CA GLU A 174 -9.88 -5.63 2.30
C GLU A 174 -9.45 -4.98 0.98
N ILE A 175 -10.28 -4.06 0.45
CA ILE A 175 -9.94 -3.25 -0.72
C ILE A 175 -9.74 -1.79 -0.33
N ILE A 176 -8.63 -1.20 -0.78
CA ILE A 176 -8.37 0.24 -0.77
C ILE A 176 -8.41 0.74 -2.21
N ALA A 177 -9.22 1.76 -2.50
CA ALA A 177 -9.19 2.45 -3.79
C ALA A 177 -8.27 3.67 -3.74
N GLU A 178 -7.43 3.81 -4.75
CA GLU A 178 -6.48 4.90 -4.86
C GLU A 178 -6.92 5.99 -5.83
N GLY A 179 -6.30 7.18 -5.70
CA GLY A 179 -6.47 8.26 -6.64
C GLY A 179 -7.87 8.85 -6.69
N ILE A 180 -8.64 8.82 -5.59
CA ILE A 180 -9.97 9.44 -5.51
C ILE A 180 -9.82 10.96 -5.61
N GLU A 181 -10.39 11.57 -6.64
CA GLU A 181 -10.28 13.00 -6.92
C GLU A 181 -11.59 13.78 -6.70
N ASN A 182 -12.72 13.08 -6.61
CA ASN A 182 -14.04 13.73 -6.44
C ASN A 182 -15.07 12.84 -5.71
N VAL A 183 -16.14 13.47 -5.26
CA VAL A 183 -17.24 12.83 -4.51
C VAL A 183 -17.98 11.76 -5.31
N ASN A 184 -18.06 11.88 -6.64
CA ASN A 184 -18.78 10.89 -7.46
C ASN A 184 -18.01 9.57 -7.53
N GLU A 185 -16.68 9.64 -7.61
CA GLU A 185 -15.80 8.47 -7.51
C GLU A 185 -15.93 7.82 -6.14
N LEU A 186 -15.81 8.61 -5.06
CA LEU A 186 -15.97 8.13 -3.69
C LEU A 186 -17.30 7.39 -3.48
N ASN A 187 -18.41 8.01 -3.90
CA ASN A 187 -19.74 7.41 -3.74
C ASN A 187 -19.89 6.13 -4.54
N LYS A 188 -19.36 6.10 -5.77
CA LYS A 188 -19.40 4.90 -6.61
C LYS A 188 -18.57 3.77 -6.02
N LEU A 189 -17.39 4.03 -5.49
CA LEU A 189 -16.55 3.03 -4.84
C LEU A 189 -17.20 2.46 -3.57
N LYS A 190 -17.84 3.31 -2.76
CA LYS A 190 -18.67 2.85 -1.62
C LYS A 190 -19.80 1.93 -2.05
N GLU A 191 -20.54 2.30 -3.11
CA GLU A 191 -21.63 1.49 -3.68
C GLU A 191 -21.13 0.10 -4.15
N LEU A 192 -19.92 0.03 -4.71
CA LEU A 192 -19.31 -1.21 -5.20
C LEU A 192 -18.76 -2.11 -4.08
N GLY A 193 -18.75 -1.64 -2.83
CA GLY A 193 -18.30 -2.41 -1.68
C GLY A 193 -16.82 -2.27 -1.34
N VAL A 194 -16.13 -1.25 -1.87
CA VAL A 194 -14.76 -0.90 -1.46
C VAL A 194 -14.73 -0.53 0.02
N ASN A 195 -13.74 -1.01 0.76
CA ASN A 195 -13.65 -0.83 2.21
C ASN A 195 -13.06 0.53 2.60
N LYS A 196 -12.02 0.95 1.89
CA LYS A 196 -11.24 2.15 2.20
C LYS A 196 -10.85 2.90 0.93
N GLY A 197 -10.43 4.14 1.08
CA GLY A 197 -9.93 4.90 -0.07
C GLY A 197 -8.92 5.95 0.31
N GLN A 198 -8.08 6.31 -0.68
CA GLN A 198 -7.14 7.41 -0.61
C GLN A 198 -7.14 8.22 -1.92
N GLY A 199 -6.70 9.46 -1.85
CA GLY A 199 -6.61 10.34 -3.00
C GLY A 199 -6.72 11.81 -2.62
N TYR A 200 -6.54 12.69 -3.59
CA TYR A 200 -6.49 14.14 -3.37
C TYR A 200 -7.79 14.73 -2.86
N PHE A 201 -8.92 14.08 -3.10
CA PHE A 201 -10.20 14.48 -2.53
C PHE A 201 -10.26 14.23 -1.02
N ILE A 202 -9.55 13.23 -0.51
CA ILE A 202 -9.50 12.88 0.91
C ILE A 202 -8.38 13.65 1.61
N GLY A 203 -7.18 13.68 1.02
CA GLY A 203 -6.04 14.40 1.55
C GLY A 203 -4.85 14.38 0.58
N ARG A 204 -4.10 15.49 0.55
CA ARG A 204 -2.87 15.57 -0.25
C ARG A 204 -1.68 15.12 0.59
N PRO A 205 -0.61 14.59 -0.05
CA PRO A 205 0.63 14.31 0.66
C PRO A 205 1.15 15.54 1.41
N SER A 206 1.51 15.36 2.68
CA SER A 206 2.07 16.40 3.53
C SER A 206 3.21 15.85 4.38
N PRO A 207 4.13 16.69 4.90
CA PRO A 207 5.23 16.23 5.73
C PRO A 207 4.82 15.52 7.02
N PHE A 208 3.59 15.77 7.50
CA PHE A 208 3.02 15.18 8.71
C PHE A 208 1.59 14.73 8.45
N PRO A 209 1.09 13.74 9.24
CA PRO A 209 -0.29 13.35 9.18
C PRO A 209 -1.22 14.55 9.39
N CYS A 210 -2.14 14.76 8.46
CA CYS A 210 -3.17 15.80 8.60
C CYS A 210 -4.39 15.19 9.27
N ASN A 211 -4.94 15.87 10.29
CA ASN A 211 -6.24 15.50 10.81
C ASN A 211 -7.30 15.81 9.75
N TYR A 212 -8.02 14.78 9.35
CA TYR A 212 -9.17 14.92 8.47
C TYR A 212 -10.32 15.50 9.30
N THR A 213 -10.51 16.82 9.18
CA THR A 213 -11.66 17.52 9.75
C THR A 213 -12.63 17.84 8.61
N HIS A 214 -13.75 17.14 8.56
CA HIS A 214 -14.96 17.57 7.84
C HIS A 214 -15.95 18.18 8.80
#